data_779f38be0e8b6e0e55f0a9141ec6cc53
#
_entry.id   779f38be0e8b6e0e55f0a9141ec6cc53
#
_cell.length_a   1.000
_cell.length_b   1.000
_cell.length_c   1.000
_cell.angle_alpha   90.00
_cell.angle_beta   90.00
_cell.angle_gamma   90.00
#
_symmetry.space_group_name_H-M   'P 1'
#
loop_
_entity.id
_entity.type
_entity.pdbx_description
1 polymer ?
#
loop_
_entity_poly.entity_id
_entity_poly.type
_entity_poly.pdbx_seq_one_letter_code
_entity_poly.pdbx_strand_id
1 'polypeptide(L)'
;FKASLDNSFRLVFFIAIPSLIGLIYFAEPIIASLFYRGEFSEFDVIKSSYSLVFFCYGLPFFMLMKVLTPAFFSRQDTKTPFYVALFSLFLNAILNYIFAFKLGYGHAGLAIGSSLAVLASSCILFFVLMKQNLLSLSIIFHKTNFAAIFSSLIMFLAFDYFVGIDS
;
A
#
# COMPACT_ATOMS: atom_id res chain seq x y z
N PHE A 1 -17.14 18.00 -6.79
CA PHE A 1 -15.79 17.48 -6.98
C PHE A 1 -15.05 17.26 -5.65
N LYS A 2 -14.83 18.35 -4.83
CA LYS A 2 -14.12 18.22 -3.53
C LYS A 2 -14.78 17.19 -2.61
N ALA A 3 -16.09 17.28 -2.40
CA ALA A 3 -16.82 16.37 -1.53
C ALA A 3 -16.72 14.90 -2.00
N SER A 4 -16.78 14.67 -3.32
CA SER A 4 -16.60 13.32 -3.88
C SER A 4 -15.19 12.83 -3.67
N LEU A 5 -14.19 13.69 -3.86
CA LEU A 5 -12.79 13.37 -3.64
C LEU A 5 -12.53 13.03 -2.16
N ASP A 6 -13.04 13.85 -1.24
CA ASP A 6 -12.94 13.62 0.21
C ASP A 6 -13.57 12.29 0.62
N ASN A 7 -14.74 11.95 0.08
CA ASN A 7 -15.39 10.67 0.34
C ASN A 7 -14.57 9.49 -0.21
N SER A 8 -14.01 9.63 -1.41
CA SER A 8 -13.15 8.60 -2.00
C SER A 8 -11.90 8.34 -1.16
N PHE A 9 -11.26 9.39 -0.64
CA PHE A 9 -10.13 9.25 0.28
C PHE A 9 -10.50 8.50 1.56
N ARG A 10 -11.65 8.86 2.17
CA ARG A 10 -12.14 8.17 3.37
C ARG A 10 -12.38 6.69 3.13
N LEU A 11 -13.04 6.36 2.01
CA LEU A 11 -13.28 4.97 1.62
C LEU A 11 -11.99 4.20 1.40
N VAL A 12 -11.01 4.82 0.73
CA VAL A 12 -9.68 4.19 0.52
C VAL A 12 -9.03 3.87 1.85
N PHE A 13 -8.94 4.82 2.77
CA PHE A 13 -8.31 4.56 4.08
C PHE A 13 -9.10 3.55 4.90
N PHE A 14 -10.44 3.63 4.88
CA PHE A 14 -11.30 2.71 5.59
C PHE A 14 -11.15 1.25 5.13
N ILE A 15 -10.90 1.03 3.84
CA ILE A 15 -10.68 -0.31 3.27
C ILE A 15 -9.21 -0.71 3.36
N ALA A 16 -8.27 0.21 3.06
CA ALA A 16 -6.85 -0.10 2.97
C ALA A 16 -6.24 -0.52 4.30
N ILE A 17 -6.62 0.13 5.41
CA ILE A 17 -6.02 -0.13 6.72
C ILE A 17 -6.37 -1.53 7.25
N PRO A 18 -7.66 -1.96 7.29
CA PRO A 18 -7.99 -3.32 7.69
C PRO A 18 -7.40 -4.38 6.74
N SER A 19 -7.44 -4.13 5.43
CA SER A 19 -6.88 -5.05 4.44
C SER A 19 -5.38 -5.23 4.60
N LEU A 20 -4.64 -4.15 4.90
CA LEU A 20 -3.22 -4.18 5.17
C LEU A 20 -2.91 -5.09 6.38
N ILE A 21 -3.62 -4.89 7.48
CA ILE A 21 -3.41 -5.67 8.71
C ILE A 21 -3.76 -7.15 8.48
N GLY A 22 -4.90 -7.42 7.83
CA GLY A 22 -5.29 -8.79 7.51
C GLY A 22 -4.28 -9.49 6.61
N LEU A 23 -3.81 -8.82 5.55
CA LEU A 23 -2.81 -9.39 4.64
C LEU A 23 -1.45 -9.61 5.31
N ILE A 24 -1.01 -8.73 6.19
CA ILE A 24 0.25 -8.92 6.94
C ILE A 24 0.12 -10.12 7.87
N TYR A 25 -0.99 -10.23 8.60
CA TYR A 25 -1.23 -11.31 9.55
C TYR A 25 -1.32 -12.68 8.86
N PHE A 26 -2.03 -12.74 7.75
CA PHE A 26 -2.23 -13.97 6.98
C PHE A 26 -1.23 -14.16 5.83
N ALA A 27 -0.14 -13.40 5.76
CA ALA A 27 0.81 -13.46 4.65
C ALA A 27 1.36 -14.87 4.45
N GLU A 28 1.82 -15.52 5.49
CA GLU A 28 2.40 -16.87 5.44
C GLU A 28 1.34 -17.95 5.13
N PRO A 29 0.19 -18.03 5.83
CA PRO A 29 -0.89 -18.95 5.47
C PRO A 29 -1.39 -18.78 4.04
N ILE A 30 -1.51 -17.56 3.54
CA ILE A 30 -1.94 -17.28 2.16
C ILE A 30 -0.92 -17.85 1.17
N ILE A 31 0.37 -17.55 1.33
CA ILE A 31 1.41 -18.05 0.44
C ILE A 31 1.49 -19.57 0.52
N ALA A 32 1.45 -20.15 1.73
CA ALA A 32 1.46 -21.59 1.90
C ALA A 32 0.27 -22.26 1.19
N SER A 33 -0.95 -21.77 1.40
CA SER A 33 -2.16 -22.38 0.82
C SER A 33 -2.17 -22.32 -0.72
N LEU A 34 -1.58 -21.27 -1.31
CA LEU A 34 -1.60 -21.06 -2.76
C LEU A 34 -0.42 -21.75 -3.47
N PHE A 35 0.75 -21.76 -2.86
CA PHE A 35 2.00 -22.13 -3.55
C PHE A 35 2.75 -23.32 -2.95
N TYR A 36 2.45 -23.75 -1.70
CA TYR A 36 3.15 -24.86 -1.05
C TYR A 36 2.77 -26.19 -1.70
N ARG A 37 3.42 -26.50 -2.83
CA ARG A 37 3.28 -27.76 -3.59
C ARG A 37 4.44 -27.96 -4.58
N GLY A 38 4.75 -29.21 -4.89
CA GLY A 38 5.82 -29.56 -5.83
C GLY A 38 7.19 -29.15 -5.31
N GLU A 39 7.93 -28.39 -6.10
CA GLU A 39 9.28 -27.92 -5.78
C GLU A 39 9.31 -26.70 -4.83
N PHE A 40 8.15 -26.13 -4.47
CA PHE A 40 8.06 -24.93 -3.62
C PHE A 40 8.20 -25.33 -2.14
N SER A 41 9.36 -25.05 -1.55
CA SER A 41 9.73 -25.44 -0.19
C SER A 41 9.16 -24.49 0.88
N GLU A 42 9.20 -24.91 2.15
CA GLU A 42 8.87 -24.03 3.29
C GLU A 42 9.72 -22.76 3.34
N PHE A 43 10.99 -22.87 2.94
CA PHE A 43 11.89 -21.73 2.85
C PHE A 43 11.41 -20.71 1.80
N ASP A 44 10.85 -21.18 0.69
CA ASP A 44 10.28 -20.32 -0.34
C ASP A 44 8.98 -19.67 0.12
N VAL A 45 8.16 -20.37 0.91
CA VAL A 45 6.97 -19.81 1.58
C VAL A 45 7.38 -18.64 2.46
N ILE A 46 8.34 -18.82 3.34
CA ILE A 46 8.81 -17.78 4.26
C ILE A 46 9.35 -16.57 3.48
N LYS A 47 10.19 -16.77 2.49
CA LYS A 47 10.74 -15.67 1.67
C LYS A 47 9.67 -14.91 0.90
N SER A 48 8.71 -15.62 0.33
CA SER A 48 7.62 -15.02 -0.42
C SER A 48 6.65 -14.26 0.48
N SER A 49 6.38 -14.77 1.69
CA SER A 49 5.55 -14.08 2.67
C SER A 49 6.19 -12.78 3.14
N TYR A 50 7.50 -12.74 3.37
CA TYR A 50 8.22 -11.48 3.64
C TYR A 50 8.04 -10.46 2.50
N SER A 51 8.15 -10.89 1.25
CA SER A 51 7.93 -10.00 0.11
C SER A 51 6.51 -9.48 0.05
N LEU A 52 5.51 -10.33 0.35
CA LEU A 52 4.11 -9.94 0.45
C LEU A 52 3.90 -8.88 1.53
N VAL A 53 4.47 -9.06 2.73
CA VAL A 53 4.40 -8.08 3.82
C VAL A 53 4.93 -6.72 3.39
N PHE A 54 6.07 -6.66 2.70
CA PHE A 54 6.61 -5.40 2.20
C PHE A 54 5.74 -4.75 1.12
N PHE A 55 5.08 -5.54 0.27
CA PHE A 55 4.07 -5.01 -0.65
C PHE A 55 2.84 -4.46 0.08
N CYS A 56 2.42 -5.12 1.16
CA CYS A 56 1.29 -4.67 1.96
C CYS A 56 1.51 -3.28 2.55
N TYR A 57 2.73 -2.93 2.97
CA TYR A 57 3.03 -1.55 3.40
C TYR A 57 2.80 -0.51 2.31
N GLY A 58 2.95 -0.88 1.04
CA GLY A 58 2.62 -0.02 -0.10
C GLY A 58 1.13 0.07 -0.42
N LEU A 59 0.30 -0.85 0.07
CA LEU A 59 -1.10 -1.02 -0.33
C LEU A 59 -1.96 0.25 -0.16
N PRO A 60 -1.91 1.00 0.97
CA PRO A 60 -2.65 2.24 1.09
C PRO A 60 -2.30 3.27 0.00
N PHE A 61 -1.03 3.34 -0.37
CA PHE A 61 -0.54 4.27 -1.40
C PHE A 61 -0.92 3.81 -2.81
N PHE A 62 -0.92 2.51 -3.08
CA PHE A 62 -1.48 1.94 -4.32
C PHE A 62 -2.96 2.27 -4.47
N MET A 63 -3.73 2.13 -3.40
CA MET A 63 -5.15 2.49 -3.40
C MET A 63 -5.37 4.00 -3.56
N LEU A 64 -4.55 4.83 -2.89
CA LEU A 64 -4.56 6.28 -3.06
C LEU A 64 -4.34 6.70 -4.52
N MET A 65 -3.41 6.08 -5.22
CA MET A 65 -3.15 6.35 -6.64
C MET A 65 -4.39 6.13 -7.50
N LYS A 66 -5.27 5.16 -7.14
CA LYS A 66 -6.54 4.91 -7.86
C LYS A 66 -7.56 6.03 -7.70
N VAL A 67 -7.42 6.89 -6.70
CA VAL A 67 -8.26 8.07 -6.49
C VAL A 67 -7.57 9.33 -7.03
N LEU A 68 -6.27 9.48 -6.78
CA LEU A 68 -5.51 10.67 -7.19
C LEU A 68 -5.44 10.80 -8.70
N THR A 69 -5.09 9.74 -9.43
CA THR A 69 -4.91 9.80 -10.89
C THR A 69 -6.20 10.21 -11.62
N PRO A 70 -7.37 9.58 -11.37
CA PRO A 70 -8.63 10.03 -11.98
C PRO A 70 -9.03 11.46 -11.59
N ALA A 71 -8.64 11.93 -10.40
CA ALA A 71 -8.91 13.32 -9.98
C ALA A 71 -8.22 14.34 -10.89
N PHE A 72 -7.03 14.05 -11.39
CA PHE A 72 -6.37 14.88 -12.40
C PHE A 72 -7.04 14.75 -13.79
N PHE A 73 -7.38 13.54 -14.20
CA PHE A 73 -8.03 13.31 -15.49
C PHE A 73 -9.39 14.00 -15.60
N SER A 74 -10.18 14.02 -14.54
CA SER A 74 -11.47 14.74 -14.51
C SER A 74 -11.33 16.25 -14.71
N ARG A 75 -10.12 16.79 -14.55
CA ARG A 75 -9.76 18.19 -14.78
C ARG A 75 -9.01 18.40 -16.09
N GLN A 76 -8.97 17.39 -16.94
CA GLN A 76 -8.23 17.40 -18.21
C GLN A 76 -6.71 17.60 -18.05
N ASP A 77 -6.19 17.42 -16.83
CA ASP A 77 -4.74 17.41 -16.55
C ASP A 77 -4.20 15.98 -16.67
N THR A 78 -3.77 15.61 -17.84
CA THR A 78 -3.10 14.32 -18.10
C THR A 78 -1.59 14.40 -17.96
N LYS A 79 -1.03 15.62 -17.99
CA LYS A 79 0.42 15.85 -17.98
C LYS A 79 1.01 15.56 -16.61
N THR A 80 0.38 16.06 -15.54
CA THR A 80 0.89 15.89 -14.18
C THR A 80 0.99 14.42 -13.77
N PRO A 81 -0.06 13.56 -13.90
CA PRO A 81 0.06 12.14 -13.63
C PRO A 81 1.08 11.43 -14.51
N PHE A 82 1.20 11.84 -15.80
CA PHE A 82 2.18 11.26 -16.71
C PHE A 82 3.62 11.49 -16.25
N TYR A 83 3.99 12.72 -15.88
CA TYR A 83 5.34 13.01 -15.41
C TYR A 83 5.63 12.33 -14.06
N VAL A 84 4.64 12.25 -13.18
CA VAL A 84 4.78 11.55 -11.90
C VAL A 84 4.94 10.04 -12.13
N ALA A 85 4.21 9.45 -13.07
CA ALA A 85 4.38 8.04 -13.43
C ALA A 85 5.76 7.76 -14.02
N LEU A 86 6.26 8.64 -14.89
CA LEU A 86 7.61 8.53 -15.45
C LEU A 86 8.69 8.63 -14.35
N PHE A 87 8.56 9.60 -13.45
CA PHE A 87 9.42 9.72 -12.28
C PHE A 87 9.37 8.46 -11.41
N SER A 88 8.16 7.94 -11.15
CA SER A 88 7.96 6.71 -10.37
C SER A 88 8.65 5.51 -11.01
N LEU A 89 8.61 5.38 -12.32
CA LEU A 89 9.28 4.31 -13.05
C LEU A 89 10.79 4.32 -12.82
N PHE A 90 11.42 5.49 -12.99
CA PHE A 90 12.87 5.63 -12.76
C PHE A 90 13.22 5.42 -11.28
N LEU A 91 12.45 6.00 -10.37
CA LEU A 91 12.65 5.81 -8.94
C LEU A 91 12.53 4.35 -8.55
N ASN A 92 11.51 3.64 -9.04
CA ASN A 92 11.32 2.22 -8.82
C ASN A 92 12.52 1.40 -9.32
N ALA A 93 13.00 1.67 -10.54
CA ALA A 93 14.16 0.98 -11.09
C ALA A 93 15.42 1.18 -10.22
N ILE A 94 15.68 2.41 -9.78
CA ILE A 94 16.82 2.74 -8.91
C ILE A 94 16.69 2.06 -7.54
N LEU A 95 15.52 2.16 -6.91
CA LEU A 95 15.29 1.56 -5.60
C LEU A 95 15.37 0.04 -5.67
N ASN A 96 14.80 -0.58 -6.69
CA ASN A 96 14.90 -2.02 -6.91
C ASN A 96 16.36 -2.47 -7.07
N TYR A 97 17.16 -1.72 -7.84
CA TYR A 97 18.57 -2.03 -7.97
C TYR A 97 19.31 -1.93 -6.63
N ILE A 98 19.04 -0.89 -5.84
CA ILE A 98 19.69 -0.69 -4.55
C ILE A 98 19.27 -1.79 -3.55
N PHE A 99 17.97 -2.01 -3.38
CA PHE A 99 17.47 -2.92 -2.36
C PHE A 99 17.65 -4.39 -2.74
N ALA A 100 17.40 -4.78 -3.99
CA ALA A 100 17.51 -6.17 -4.40
C ALA A 100 18.96 -6.63 -4.58
N PHE A 101 19.80 -5.79 -5.21
CA PHE A 101 21.15 -6.21 -5.59
C PHE A 101 22.23 -5.66 -4.64
N LYS A 102 22.21 -4.38 -4.30
CA LYS A 102 23.27 -3.78 -3.50
C LYS A 102 23.16 -4.12 -2.01
N LEU A 103 21.94 -4.15 -1.47
CA LEU A 103 21.65 -4.52 -0.08
C LEU A 103 21.34 -6.00 0.10
N GLY A 104 21.18 -6.77 -0.98
CA GLY A 104 21.02 -8.21 -0.93
C GLY A 104 19.66 -8.72 -0.43
N TYR A 105 18.63 -7.86 -0.38
CA TYR A 105 17.28 -8.30 0.05
C TYR A 105 16.55 -9.16 -1.00
N GLY A 106 17.10 -9.34 -2.22
CA GLY A 106 16.51 -10.15 -3.26
C GLY A 106 15.07 -9.75 -3.61
N HIS A 107 14.16 -10.72 -3.54
CA HIS A 107 12.73 -10.48 -3.87
C HIS A 107 12.05 -9.47 -2.94
N ALA A 108 12.37 -9.48 -1.65
CA ALA A 108 11.85 -8.50 -0.69
C ALA A 108 12.30 -7.07 -1.04
N GLY A 109 13.52 -6.91 -1.58
CA GLY A 109 14.03 -5.62 -2.05
C GLY A 109 13.21 -5.02 -3.19
N LEU A 110 12.70 -5.85 -4.10
CA LEU A 110 11.79 -5.40 -5.17
C LEU A 110 10.45 -4.90 -4.59
N ALA A 111 9.93 -5.57 -3.58
CA ALA A 111 8.70 -5.18 -2.90
C ALA A 111 8.87 -3.83 -2.18
N ILE A 112 9.98 -3.66 -1.45
CA ILE A 112 10.32 -2.40 -0.76
C ILE A 112 10.47 -1.27 -1.77
N GLY A 113 11.23 -1.47 -2.84
CA GLY A 113 11.45 -0.46 -3.87
C GLY A 113 10.15 0.00 -4.53
N SER A 114 9.28 -0.95 -4.88
CA SER A 114 7.97 -0.66 -5.47
C SER A 114 7.05 0.10 -4.50
N SER A 115 6.99 -0.30 -3.25
CA SER A 115 6.18 0.37 -2.22
C SER A 115 6.65 1.80 -1.97
N LEU A 116 7.97 2.03 -1.91
CA LEU A 116 8.54 3.38 -1.75
C LEU A 116 8.30 4.26 -2.97
N ALA A 117 8.42 3.72 -4.19
CA ALA A 117 8.17 4.48 -5.40
C ALA A 117 6.71 4.95 -5.50
N VAL A 118 5.75 4.07 -5.15
CA VAL A 118 4.33 4.44 -5.11
C VAL A 118 4.02 5.42 -3.98
N LEU A 119 4.63 5.25 -2.82
CA LEU A 119 4.53 6.22 -1.73
C LEU A 119 4.98 7.62 -2.20
N ALA A 120 6.17 7.72 -2.81
CA ALA A 120 6.68 8.98 -3.34
C ALA A 120 5.72 9.60 -4.36
N SER A 121 5.23 8.80 -5.30
CA SER A 121 4.30 9.25 -6.35
C SER A 121 2.97 9.73 -5.80
N SER A 122 2.39 8.99 -4.84
CA SER A 122 1.14 9.37 -4.19
C SER A 122 1.30 10.67 -3.38
N CYS A 123 2.43 10.85 -2.70
CA CYS A 123 2.75 12.08 -1.99
C CYS A 123 2.88 13.28 -2.94
N ILE A 124 3.54 13.11 -4.10
CA ILE A 124 3.68 14.18 -5.10
C ILE A 124 2.29 14.59 -5.63
N LEU A 125 1.47 13.63 -6.08
CA LEU A 125 0.13 13.93 -6.59
C LEU A 125 -0.77 14.57 -5.52
N PHE A 126 -0.71 14.05 -4.30
CA PHE A 126 -1.45 14.62 -3.15
C PHE A 126 -1.02 16.07 -2.89
N PHE A 127 0.28 16.34 -2.85
CA PHE A 127 0.81 17.69 -2.64
C PHE A 127 0.40 18.67 -3.74
N VAL A 128 0.41 18.23 -5.01
CA VAL A 128 -0.05 19.06 -6.13
C VAL A 128 -1.53 19.42 -5.98
N LEU A 129 -2.40 18.47 -5.61
CA LEU A 129 -3.82 18.74 -5.36
C LEU A 129 -4.05 19.66 -4.15
N MET A 130 -3.23 19.53 -3.10
CA MET A 130 -3.24 20.47 -1.96
C MET A 130 -2.87 21.89 -2.39
N LYS A 131 -1.81 22.05 -3.17
CA LYS A 131 -1.38 23.36 -3.69
C LYS A 131 -2.46 24.02 -4.57
N GLN A 132 -3.30 23.21 -5.21
CA GLN A 132 -4.45 23.68 -5.98
C GLN A 132 -5.70 23.93 -5.12
N ASN A 133 -5.61 23.87 -3.79
CA ASN A 133 -6.72 24.01 -2.84
C ASN A 133 -7.88 23.02 -3.06
N LEU A 134 -7.61 21.85 -3.60
CA LEU A 134 -8.59 20.81 -3.89
C LEU A 134 -8.67 19.76 -2.79
N LEU A 135 -7.60 19.60 -2.03
CA LEU A 135 -7.49 18.72 -0.87
C LEU A 135 -7.01 19.52 0.34
N SER A 136 -7.37 19.06 1.53
CA SER A 136 -6.85 19.59 2.78
C SER A 136 -6.29 18.45 3.65
N LEU A 137 -5.31 18.75 4.47
CA LEU A 137 -4.75 17.78 5.43
C LEU A 137 -5.78 17.26 6.44
N SER A 138 -6.88 17.99 6.66
CA SER A 138 -7.96 17.58 7.55
C SER A 138 -8.62 16.26 7.15
N ILE A 139 -8.49 15.84 5.87
CA ILE A 139 -9.03 14.57 5.37
C ILE A 139 -8.32 13.39 6.04
N ILE A 140 -7.01 13.48 6.26
CA ILE A 140 -6.20 12.43 6.91
C ILE A 140 -6.62 12.26 8.37
N PHE A 141 -6.93 13.37 9.06
CA PHE A 141 -7.30 13.39 10.48
C PHE A 141 -8.82 13.27 10.74
N HIS A 142 -9.59 12.77 9.78
CA HIS A 142 -11.03 12.62 9.96
C HIS A 142 -11.37 11.45 10.90
N LYS A 143 -12.47 11.58 11.67
CA LYS A 143 -12.93 10.56 12.64
C LYS A 143 -13.09 9.15 12.04
N THR A 144 -13.47 9.04 10.77
CA THR A 144 -13.59 7.76 10.06
C THR A 144 -12.26 7.02 9.92
N ASN A 145 -11.15 7.74 9.75
CA ASN A 145 -9.82 7.13 9.63
C ASN A 145 -9.35 6.60 10.98
N PHE A 146 -9.66 7.31 12.08
CA PHE A 146 -9.41 6.80 13.43
C PHE A 146 -10.26 5.57 13.74
N ALA A 147 -11.52 5.55 13.33
CA ALA A 147 -12.38 4.37 13.48
C ALA A 147 -11.83 3.18 12.69
N ALA A 148 -11.30 3.39 11.48
CA ALA A 148 -10.67 2.35 10.69
C ALA A 148 -9.41 1.78 11.38
N ILE A 149 -8.57 2.63 11.94
CA ILE A 149 -7.37 2.22 12.70
C ILE A 149 -7.79 1.43 13.95
N PHE A 150 -8.79 1.92 14.68
CA PHE A 150 -9.25 1.27 15.90
C PHE A 150 -9.91 -0.08 15.63
N SER A 151 -10.77 -0.19 14.60
CA SER A 151 -11.37 -1.46 14.19
C SER A 151 -10.33 -2.47 13.69
N SER A 152 -9.29 -2.00 13.02
CA SER A 152 -8.20 -2.84 12.55
C SER A 152 -7.33 -3.35 13.71
N LEU A 153 -7.15 -2.54 14.74
CA LEU A 153 -6.44 -2.96 15.96
C LEU A 153 -7.24 -4.03 16.71
N ILE A 154 -8.57 -3.87 16.81
CA ILE A 154 -9.45 -4.89 17.40
C ILE A 154 -9.39 -6.18 16.59
N MET A 155 -9.41 -6.09 15.26
CA MET A 155 -9.29 -7.23 14.37
C MET A 155 -7.95 -7.97 14.61
N PHE A 156 -6.85 -7.24 14.71
CA PHE A 156 -5.53 -7.80 15.00
C PHE A 156 -5.51 -8.54 16.35
N LEU A 157 -6.02 -7.91 17.41
CA LEU A 157 -6.09 -8.52 18.75
C LEU A 157 -7.01 -9.74 18.77
N ALA A 158 -8.12 -9.72 18.03
CA ALA A 158 -9.01 -10.86 17.90
C ALA A 158 -8.32 -12.04 17.21
N PHE A 159 -7.59 -11.79 16.13
CA PHE A 159 -6.83 -12.84 15.44
C PHE A 159 -5.73 -13.44 16.33
N ASP A 160 -4.99 -12.60 17.05
CA ASP A 160 -3.95 -13.06 17.96
C ASP A 160 -4.52 -13.92 19.10
N TYR A 161 -5.69 -13.53 19.63
CA TYR A 161 -6.40 -14.31 20.64
C TYR A 161 -6.88 -15.67 20.10
N PHE A 162 -7.47 -15.72 18.90
CA PHE A 162 -7.95 -16.97 18.31
C PHE A 162 -6.80 -17.92 17.95
N VAL A 163 -5.71 -17.42 17.39
CA VAL A 163 -4.54 -18.25 17.06
C VAL A 163 -3.81 -18.73 18.31
N GLY A 164 -3.75 -17.92 19.36
CA GLY A 164 -3.16 -18.32 20.64
C GLY A 164 -3.98 -19.37 21.43
N ILE A 165 -5.24 -19.64 21.06
CA ILE A 165 -6.05 -20.71 21.65
C ILE A 165 -5.76 -22.07 20.98
N ASP A 166 -5.35 -22.05 19.70
CA ASP A 166 -5.11 -23.29 18.91
C ASP A 166 -3.63 -23.75 18.97
N SER A 167 -2.76 -23.04 19.66
CA SER A 167 -1.35 -23.37 19.91
C SER A 167 -1.13 -23.92 21.32
#